data_334614ae597f4203ab3d679accdb13b8
#
_entry.id   334614ae597f4203ab3d679accdb13b8
#
_cell.length_a   1.000
_cell.length_b   1.000
_cell.length_c   1.000
_cell.angle_alpha   90.00
_cell.angle_beta   90.00
_cell.angle_gamma   90.00
#
_symmetry.space_group_name_H-M   'P 1'
#
loop_
_entity.id
_entity.type
_entity.pdbx_description
1 polymer ?
#
loop_
_entity_poly.entity_id
_entity_poly.type
_entity_poly.pdbx_seq_one_letter_code
_entity_poly.pdbx_strand_id
1 'polypeptide(L)'
;MNFTSNQLRDFSTLFSRSEVNRWLKGDFNSIDIKLERYNLIEKNKGNSYLKFLRNTYHILEKNYPNEYVLKNEFLNKWLKKELGTNNSAIFNEFRIGKAIADLAMFNGISKVFEIKTILDKEYRLSNQIQEYRKIFNEVYIIVPDVLLTKYSNYDESIGIITFDSNSKNFKIVQRAKRNKELNPETLMEVLHTKEYLEITEEYYE
;
A
#
# COMPACT_ATOMS: atom_id res chain seq x y z
N MET A 1 6.29 21.94 -16.38
CA MET A 1 6.55 20.86 -17.34
C MET A 1 5.32 20.00 -17.43
N ASN A 2 4.81 19.74 -18.61
CA ASN A 2 3.75 18.75 -18.79
C ASN A 2 4.39 17.40 -19.08
N PHE A 3 4.21 16.45 -18.21
CA PHE A 3 4.63 15.06 -18.43
C PHE A 3 3.49 14.27 -19.07
N THR A 4 3.84 13.42 -20.02
CA THR A 4 2.88 12.47 -20.60
C THR A 4 2.57 11.34 -19.60
N SER A 5 1.42 10.67 -19.75
CA SER A 5 1.06 9.52 -18.91
C SER A 5 2.11 8.39 -18.98
N ASN A 6 2.73 8.18 -20.14
CA ASN A 6 3.80 7.19 -20.29
C ASN A 6 5.06 7.57 -19.52
N GLN A 7 5.44 8.85 -19.50
CA GLN A 7 6.57 9.33 -18.70
C GLN A 7 6.30 9.16 -17.21
N LEU A 8 5.12 9.54 -16.74
CA LEU A 8 4.72 9.39 -15.34
C LEU A 8 4.71 7.92 -14.92
N ARG A 9 4.19 7.03 -15.77
CA ARG A 9 4.24 5.58 -15.54
C ARG A 9 5.67 5.07 -15.46
N ASP A 10 6.56 5.51 -16.36
CA ASP A 10 7.97 5.11 -16.34
C ASP A 10 8.69 5.65 -15.10
N PHE A 11 8.43 6.90 -14.68
CA PHE A 11 8.95 7.43 -13.43
C PHE A 11 8.45 6.67 -12.19
N SER A 12 7.21 6.20 -12.20
CA SER A 12 6.68 5.44 -11.07
C SER A 12 7.42 4.12 -10.83
N THR A 13 8.02 3.53 -11.88
CA THR A 13 8.82 2.30 -11.72
C THR A 13 10.06 2.49 -10.85
N LEU A 14 10.60 3.71 -10.75
CA LEU A 14 11.72 4.02 -9.87
C LEU A 14 11.44 3.68 -8.39
N PHE A 15 10.19 3.71 -7.98
CA PHE A 15 9.77 3.46 -6.59
C PHE A 15 9.33 2.01 -6.34
N SER A 16 9.57 1.10 -7.28
CA SER A 16 9.33 -0.31 -7.08
C SER A 16 10.32 -0.90 -6.06
N ARG A 17 9.90 -1.97 -5.37
CA ARG A 17 10.75 -2.66 -4.38
C ARG A 17 12.10 -3.08 -4.96
N SER A 18 12.13 -3.56 -6.21
CA SER A 18 13.37 -3.95 -6.90
C SER A 18 14.30 -2.76 -7.10
N GLU A 19 13.79 -1.61 -7.52
CA GLU A 19 14.60 -0.41 -7.72
C GLU A 19 15.13 0.16 -6.40
N VAL A 20 14.31 0.21 -5.36
CA VAL A 20 14.74 0.64 -4.02
C VAL A 20 15.87 -0.25 -3.51
N ASN A 21 15.80 -1.56 -3.72
CA ASN A 21 16.87 -2.49 -3.36
C ASN A 21 18.17 -2.24 -4.16
N ARG A 22 18.07 -1.80 -5.41
CA ARG A 22 19.24 -1.40 -6.22
C ARG A 22 19.89 -0.14 -5.66
N TRP A 23 19.12 0.89 -5.33
CA TRP A 23 19.66 2.12 -4.75
C TRP A 23 20.38 1.89 -3.43
N LEU A 24 19.83 1.02 -2.57
CA LEU A 24 20.47 0.63 -1.30
C LEU A 24 21.84 -0.04 -1.52
N LYS A 25 22.05 -0.64 -2.69
CA LYS A 25 23.33 -1.24 -3.12
C LYS A 25 24.21 -0.28 -3.92
N GLY A 26 23.79 0.98 -4.08
CA GLY A 26 24.54 1.99 -4.87
C GLY A 26 24.37 1.87 -6.38
N ASP A 27 23.43 1.06 -6.88
CA ASP A 27 23.12 0.96 -8.30
C ASP A 27 22.04 1.97 -8.70
N PHE A 28 22.43 3.03 -9.37
CA PHE A 28 21.55 4.12 -9.84
C PHE A 28 21.35 4.12 -11.37
N ASN A 29 21.76 3.09 -12.08
CA ASN A 29 21.68 3.01 -13.55
C ASN A 29 20.28 3.27 -14.10
N SER A 30 19.23 2.81 -13.41
CA SER A 30 17.83 3.06 -13.82
C SER A 30 17.46 4.53 -13.78
N ILE A 31 18.05 5.30 -12.87
CA ILE A 31 17.85 6.75 -12.78
C ILE A 31 18.57 7.42 -13.95
N ASP A 32 19.83 7.06 -14.21
CA ASP A 32 20.64 7.62 -15.30
C ASP A 32 19.97 7.40 -16.66
N ILE A 33 19.51 6.18 -16.93
CA ILE A 33 18.75 5.85 -18.15
C ILE A 33 17.52 6.74 -18.32
N LYS A 34 16.79 7.05 -17.24
CA LYS A 34 15.61 7.92 -17.33
C LYS A 34 15.99 9.39 -17.50
N LEU A 35 17.06 9.84 -16.85
CA LEU A 35 17.61 11.19 -17.05
C LEU A 35 18.01 11.43 -18.50
N GLU A 36 18.67 10.45 -19.14
CA GLU A 36 19.04 10.49 -20.55
C GLU A 36 17.80 10.46 -21.46
N ARG A 37 16.93 9.44 -21.28
CA ARG A 37 15.72 9.23 -22.10
C ARG A 37 14.82 10.46 -22.19
N TYR A 38 14.71 11.21 -21.10
CA TYR A 38 13.83 12.38 -21.03
C TYR A 38 14.55 13.72 -21.11
N ASN A 39 15.85 13.71 -21.50
CA ASN A 39 16.68 14.91 -21.61
C ASN A 39 16.68 15.76 -20.33
N LEU A 40 16.80 15.10 -19.18
CA LEU A 40 16.78 15.74 -17.86
C LEU A 40 18.17 15.93 -17.25
N ILE A 41 19.24 15.48 -17.91
CA ILE A 41 20.64 15.53 -17.41
C ILE A 41 21.00 16.98 -17.08
N GLU A 42 20.86 17.91 -18.03
CA GLU A 42 21.24 19.31 -17.82
C GLU A 42 20.40 19.98 -16.70
N LYS A 43 19.11 19.63 -16.59
CA LYS A 43 18.22 20.15 -15.54
C LYS A 43 18.54 19.58 -14.17
N ASN A 44 19.20 18.43 -14.13
CA ASN A 44 19.59 17.75 -12.89
C ASN A 44 21.09 17.94 -12.56
N LYS A 45 21.82 18.70 -13.38
CA LYS A 45 23.23 18.96 -13.19
C LYS A 45 23.50 19.54 -11.80
N GLY A 46 24.42 18.91 -11.05
CA GLY A 46 24.74 19.30 -9.68
C GLY A 46 23.72 18.87 -8.62
N ASN A 47 22.65 18.16 -8.99
CA ASN A 47 21.71 17.58 -8.04
C ASN A 47 22.09 16.13 -7.69
N SER A 48 21.87 15.75 -6.43
CA SER A 48 22.00 14.36 -6.01
C SER A 48 20.82 13.51 -6.53
N TYR A 49 21.02 12.18 -6.65
CA TYR A 49 19.94 11.23 -6.95
C TYR A 49 18.77 11.37 -5.98
N LEU A 50 19.04 11.61 -4.70
CA LEU A 50 18.00 11.84 -3.70
C LEU A 50 17.12 13.04 -4.05
N LYS A 51 17.70 14.14 -4.53
CA LYS A 51 16.95 15.33 -4.93
C LYS A 51 16.10 15.05 -6.17
N PHE A 52 16.65 14.31 -7.14
CA PHE A 52 15.90 13.87 -8.32
C PHE A 52 14.70 12.99 -7.93
N LEU A 53 14.92 12.00 -7.07
CA LEU A 53 13.87 11.10 -6.58
C LEU A 53 12.78 11.87 -5.83
N ARG A 54 13.14 12.79 -4.94
CA ARG A 54 12.16 13.64 -4.24
C ARG A 54 11.32 14.46 -5.20
N ASN A 55 11.95 15.09 -6.17
CA ASN A 55 11.24 15.88 -7.19
C ASN A 55 10.32 14.99 -8.03
N THR A 56 10.79 13.81 -8.43
CA THR A 56 10.00 12.83 -9.18
C THR A 56 8.80 12.34 -8.37
N TYR A 57 8.98 12.07 -7.08
CA TYR A 57 7.87 11.70 -6.20
C TYR A 57 6.80 12.80 -6.13
N HIS A 58 7.19 14.07 -5.96
CA HIS A 58 6.25 15.19 -5.97
C HIS A 58 5.51 15.36 -7.30
N ILE A 59 6.18 15.07 -8.42
CA ILE A 59 5.54 15.08 -9.73
C ILE A 59 4.47 13.98 -9.82
N LEU A 60 4.80 12.77 -9.36
CA LEU A 60 3.86 11.64 -9.34
C LEU A 60 2.68 11.92 -8.40
N GLU A 61 2.96 12.41 -7.20
CA GLU A 61 1.94 12.77 -6.21
C GLU A 61 0.91 13.75 -6.78
N LYS A 62 1.35 14.70 -7.61
CA LYS A 62 0.49 15.72 -8.20
C LYS A 62 -0.24 15.25 -9.46
N ASN A 63 0.42 14.46 -10.30
CA ASN A 63 -0.05 14.22 -11.68
C ASN A 63 -0.38 12.74 -11.96
N TYR A 64 0.05 11.83 -11.08
CA TYR A 64 -0.11 10.39 -11.27
C TYR A 64 -0.26 9.66 -9.92
N PRO A 65 -1.36 9.87 -9.19
CA PRO A 65 -1.62 9.22 -7.91
C PRO A 65 -1.92 7.73 -8.11
N ASN A 66 -0.87 6.96 -8.39
CA ASN A 66 -0.92 5.51 -8.52
C ASN A 66 -0.99 4.86 -7.13
N GLU A 67 -1.15 3.54 -7.09
CA GLU A 67 -1.21 2.74 -5.86
C GLU A 67 -0.04 3.03 -4.92
N TYR A 68 1.20 3.10 -5.44
CA TYR A 68 2.40 3.38 -4.63
C TYR A 68 2.31 4.73 -3.90
N VAL A 69 1.94 5.79 -4.62
CA VAL A 69 1.79 7.13 -4.04
C VAL A 69 0.68 7.12 -2.98
N LEU A 70 -0.47 6.54 -3.32
CA LEU A 70 -1.62 6.48 -2.40
C LEU A 70 -1.30 5.66 -1.15
N LYS A 71 -0.59 4.53 -1.30
CA LYS A 71 -0.10 3.70 -0.19
C LYS A 71 0.82 4.48 0.75
N ASN A 72 1.80 5.19 0.21
CA ASN A 72 2.72 6.02 1.01
C ASN A 72 2.02 7.17 1.73
N GLU A 73 1.11 7.86 1.05
CA GLU A 73 0.32 8.93 1.65
C GLU A 73 -0.54 8.40 2.80
N PHE A 74 -1.23 7.29 2.59
CA PHE A 74 -2.04 6.65 3.61
C PHE A 74 -1.20 6.20 4.81
N LEU A 75 -0.09 5.52 4.57
CA LEU A 75 0.83 5.07 5.62
C LEU A 75 1.35 6.25 6.46
N ASN A 76 1.81 7.31 5.81
CA ASN A 76 2.47 8.42 6.50
C ASN A 76 1.49 9.40 7.16
N LYS A 77 0.36 9.69 6.53
CA LYS A 77 -0.56 10.72 7.01
C LYS A 77 -1.64 10.18 7.93
N TRP A 78 -2.01 8.91 7.75
CA TRP A 78 -3.15 8.35 8.46
C TRP A 78 -2.78 7.13 9.31
N LEU A 79 -2.26 6.07 8.71
CA LEU A 79 -2.08 4.78 9.36
C LEU A 79 -1.09 4.83 10.54
N LYS A 80 -0.01 5.60 10.42
CA LYS A 80 0.96 5.80 11.52
C LYS A 80 0.35 6.46 12.77
N LYS A 81 -0.67 7.28 12.60
CA LYS A 81 -1.39 7.92 13.73
C LYS A 81 -2.30 6.92 14.44
N GLU A 82 -2.82 5.94 13.71
CA GLU A 82 -3.69 4.88 14.22
C GLU A 82 -2.91 3.74 14.91
N LEU A 83 -1.60 3.67 14.73
CA LEU A 83 -0.77 2.60 15.32
C LEU A 83 -0.88 2.55 16.85
N GLY A 84 -0.93 3.70 17.54
CA GLY A 84 -1.06 3.75 19.00
C GLY A 84 0.18 3.28 19.75
N THR A 85 0.05 2.32 20.64
CA THR A 85 1.06 1.89 21.60
C THR A 85 2.07 0.87 21.06
N ASN A 86 3.07 0.52 21.89
CA ASN A 86 4.26 -0.28 21.55
C ASN A 86 4.01 -1.71 21.00
N ASN A 87 2.79 -2.25 21.14
CA ASN A 87 2.46 -3.60 20.65
C ASN A 87 1.70 -3.58 19.32
N SER A 88 2.02 -2.61 18.48
CA SER A 88 1.36 -2.44 17.19
C SER A 88 2.35 -2.67 16.04
N ALA A 89 1.89 -3.30 14.96
CA ALA A 89 2.70 -3.58 13.77
C ALA A 89 1.95 -3.24 12.48
N ILE A 90 2.68 -2.77 11.47
CA ILE A 90 2.19 -2.60 10.11
C ILE A 90 3.07 -3.44 9.18
N PHE A 91 2.41 -4.21 8.34
CA PHE A 91 3.05 -5.01 7.29
C PHE A 91 2.63 -4.48 5.92
N ASN A 92 3.61 -4.37 5.02
CA ASN A 92 3.39 -4.08 3.62
C ASN A 92 3.42 -5.38 2.82
N GLU A 93 2.50 -5.53 1.87
CA GLU A 93 2.40 -6.72 1.02
C GLU A 93 2.25 -8.02 1.83
N PHE A 94 1.28 -8.03 2.75
CA PHE A 94 1.01 -9.19 3.61
C PHE A 94 0.30 -10.30 2.83
N ARG A 95 0.90 -11.48 2.80
CA ARG A 95 0.37 -12.63 2.03
C ARG A 95 -0.62 -13.45 2.87
N ILE A 96 -1.78 -13.74 2.29
CA ILE A 96 -2.82 -14.62 2.83
C ILE A 96 -3.25 -15.59 1.73
N GLY A 97 -2.87 -16.84 1.83
CA GLY A 97 -3.15 -17.82 0.80
C GLY A 97 -2.71 -17.34 -0.59
N LYS A 98 -3.68 -17.15 -1.49
CA LYS A 98 -3.45 -16.65 -2.86
C LYS A 98 -3.53 -15.12 -2.99
N ALA A 99 -3.96 -14.42 -1.95
CA ALA A 99 -4.04 -12.97 -1.93
C ALA A 99 -2.80 -12.32 -1.32
N ILE A 100 -2.55 -11.07 -1.70
CA ILE A 100 -1.54 -10.21 -1.08
C ILE A 100 -2.25 -8.89 -0.77
N ALA A 101 -2.30 -8.56 0.52
CA ALA A 101 -2.86 -7.31 0.98
C ALA A 101 -1.85 -6.17 0.87
N ASP A 102 -2.28 -4.99 0.44
CA ASP A 102 -1.40 -3.84 0.34
C ASP A 102 -0.81 -3.43 1.67
N LEU A 103 -1.64 -3.38 2.71
CA LEU A 103 -1.22 -3.10 4.08
C LEU A 103 -2.02 -3.94 5.07
N ALA A 104 -1.36 -4.45 6.09
CA ALA A 104 -1.98 -5.07 7.25
C ALA A 104 -1.53 -4.36 8.52
N MET A 105 -2.43 -4.15 9.47
CA MET A 105 -2.15 -3.52 10.76
C MET A 105 -2.69 -4.38 11.90
N PHE A 106 -1.88 -4.51 12.94
CA PHE A 106 -2.24 -5.18 14.19
C PHE A 106 -2.01 -4.19 15.34
N ASN A 107 -3.07 -3.80 16.04
CA ASN A 107 -3.05 -2.88 17.18
C ASN A 107 -4.15 -3.22 18.19
N GLY A 108 -4.16 -4.48 18.62
CA GLY A 108 -5.23 -5.05 19.45
C GLY A 108 -6.35 -5.72 18.66
N ILE A 109 -6.54 -5.30 17.41
CA ILE A 109 -7.35 -6.00 16.40
C ILE A 109 -6.59 -6.04 15.07
N SER A 110 -6.91 -7.03 14.24
CA SER A 110 -6.31 -7.12 12.91
C SER A 110 -7.12 -6.34 11.88
N LYS A 111 -6.45 -5.49 11.12
CA LYS A 111 -7.05 -4.69 10.04
C LYS A 111 -6.27 -4.88 8.75
N VAL A 112 -6.97 -4.99 7.66
CA VAL A 112 -6.38 -5.03 6.32
C VAL A 112 -6.89 -3.89 5.48
N PHE A 113 -6.01 -3.33 4.66
CA PHE A 113 -6.30 -2.22 3.77
C PHE A 113 -5.88 -2.60 2.36
N GLU A 114 -6.84 -2.58 1.46
CA GLU A 114 -6.65 -2.79 0.02
C GLU A 114 -6.82 -1.46 -0.71
N ILE A 115 -5.86 -1.10 -1.53
CA ILE A 115 -5.85 0.17 -2.26
C ILE A 115 -6.37 -0.05 -3.67
N LYS A 116 -7.33 0.76 -4.09
CA LYS A 116 -7.86 0.76 -5.45
C LYS A 116 -7.73 2.14 -6.06
N THR A 117 -7.15 2.19 -7.21
CA THR A 117 -6.98 3.41 -8.01
C THR A 117 -7.88 3.36 -9.25
N ILE A 118 -7.92 4.45 -10.01
CA ILE A 118 -8.63 4.51 -11.30
C ILE A 118 -8.00 3.58 -12.36
N LEU A 119 -6.80 3.08 -12.11
CA LEU A 119 -6.04 2.20 -13.02
C LEU A 119 -6.31 0.72 -12.76
N ASP A 120 -6.97 0.39 -11.64
CA ASP A 120 -7.13 -0.99 -11.19
C ASP A 120 -8.33 -1.69 -11.82
N LYS A 121 -8.16 -3.00 -12.04
CA LYS A 121 -9.22 -3.89 -12.51
C LYS A 121 -9.89 -4.57 -11.31
N GLU A 122 -11.22 -4.59 -11.28
CA GLU A 122 -12.01 -5.07 -10.12
C GLU A 122 -12.08 -6.57 -9.92
N TYR A 123 -11.84 -7.35 -10.96
CA TYR A 123 -12.11 -8.80 -10.95
C TYR A 123 -11.42 -9.58 -9.82
N ARG A 124 -10.39 -9.03 -9.20
CA ARG A 124 -9.67 -9.67 -8.08
C ARG A 124 -10.22 -9.31 -6.70
N LEU A 125 -10.94 -8.19 -6.58
CA LEU A 125 -11.30 -7.64 -5.28
C LEU A 125 -12.18 -8.60 -4.46
N SER A 126 -13.15 -9.26 -5.07
CA SER A 126 -14.02 -10.21 -4.38
C SER A 126 -13.21 -11.36 -3.75
N ASN A 127 -12.31 -11.95 -4.51
CA ASN A 127 -11.45 -13.03 -4.02
C ASN A 127 -10.48 -12.54 -2.93
N GLN A 128 -9.92 -11.34 -3.08
CA GLN A 128 -9.06 -10.73 -2.07
C GLN A 128 -9.81 -10.55 -0.75
N ILE A 129 -11.03 -9.97 -0.78
CA ILE A 129 -11.84 -9.77 0.43
C ILE A 129 -12.17 -11.11 1.10
N GLN A 130 -12.51 -12.14 0.34
CA GLN A 130 -12.78 -13.47 0.89
C GLN A 130 -11.57 -14.03 1.64
N GLU A 131 -10.36 -13.92 1.07
CA GLU A 131 -9.15 -14.35 1.74
C GLU A 131 -8.86 -13.50 2.99
N TYR A 132 -9.02 -12.18 2.91
CA TYR A 132 -8.78 -11.29 4.05
C TYR A 132 -9.71 -11.57 5.23
N ARG A 133 -10.97 -11.87 4.99
CA ARG A 133 -11.94 -12.21 6.04
C ARG A 133 -11.61 -13.47 6.83
N LYS A 134 -10.77 -14.34 6.31
CA LYS A 134 -10.34 -15.52 7.06
C LYS A 134 -9.53 -15.17 8.30
N ILE A 135 -8.73 -14.09 8.26
CA ILE A 135 -7.77 -13.78 9.32
C ILE A 135 -7.80 -12.33 9.83
N PHE A 136 -8.57 -11.45 9.18
CA PHE A 136 -8.68 -10.06 9.64
C PHE A 136 -10.05 -9.76 10.25
N ASN A 137 -10.01 -9.02 11.37
CA ASN A 137 -11.21 -8.54 12.04
C ASN A 137 -11.91 -7.46 11.21
N GLU A 138 -11.17 -6.58 10.55
CA GLU A 138 -11.70 -5.48 9.77
C GLU A 138 -11.01 -5.41 8.40
N VAL A 139 -11.82 -5.32 7.35
CA VAL A 139 -11.36 -5.18 5.96
C VAL A 139 -11.75 -3.80 5.46
N TYR A 140 -10.80 -3.02 5.01
CA TYR A 140 -11.01 -1.71 4.41
C TYR A 140 -10.53 -1.68 2.96
N ILE A 141 -11.26 -0.96 2.12
CA ILE A 141 -10.77 -0.51 0.83
C ILE A 141 -10.48 0.99 0.88
N ILE A 142 -9.39 1.40 0.25
CA ILE A 142 -8.99 2.80 0.12
C ILE A 142 -9.14 3.19 -1.33
N VAL A 143 -9.93 4.20 -1.60
CA VAL A 143 -10.23 4.65 -2.95
C VAL A 143 -10.13 6.18 -3.07
N PRO A 144 -9.73 6.73 -4.23
CA PRO A 144 -9.97 8.13 -4.52
C PRO A 144 -11.47 8.47 -4.38
N ASP A 145 -11.79 9.66 -3.96
CA ASP A 145 -13.17 10.15 -3.78
C ASP A 145 -14.04 9.99 -5.02
N VAL A 146 -13.47 10.17 -6.19
CA VAL A 146 -14.13 9.97 -7.50
C VAL A 146 -14.64 8.53 -7.72
N LEU A 147 -14.09 7.56 -7.00
CA LEU A 147 -14.51 6.15 -7.08
C LEU A 147 -15.49 5.75 -5.96
N LEU A 148 -15.84 6.65 -5.05
CA LEU A 148 -16.69 6.33 -3.91
C LEU A 148 -18.03 5.71 -4.33
N THR A 149 -18.72 6.31 -5.30
CA THR A 149 -20.03 5.81 -5.77
C THR A 149 -19.96 4.38 -6.27
N LYS A 150 -18.83 4.00 -6.87
CA LYS A 150 -18.59 2.66 -7.39
C LYS A 150 -18.49 1.59 -6.28
N TYR A 151 -17.92 1.95 -5.13
CA TYR A 151 -17.65 1.02 -4.04
C TYR A 151 -18.62 1.13 -2.87
N SER A 152 -19.44 2.19 -2.79
CA SER A 152 -20.34 2.44 -1.65
C SER A 152 -21.40 1.34 -1.42
N ASN A 153 -21.78 0.62 -2.46
CA ASN A 153 -22.73 -0.48 -2.38
C ASN A 153 -22.09 -1.86 -2.64
N TYR A 154 -20.77 -1.95 -2.59
CA TYR A 154 -20.06 -3.18 -2.94
C TYR A 154 -20.29 -4.28 -1.89
N ASP A 155 -20.13 -3.96 -0.62
CA ASP A 155 -20.29 -4.88 0.48
C ASP A 155 -20.45 -4.09 1.81
N GLU A 156 -21.54 -4.28 2.51
CA GLU A 156 -21.84 -3.58 3.77
C GLU A 156 -20.88 -3.90 4.92
N SER A 157 -20.15 -5.00 4.85
CA SER A 157 -19.27 -5.42 5.94
C SER A 157 -17.86 -4.87 5.80
N ILE A 158 -17.46 -4.40 4.62
CA ILE A 158 -16.14 -3.75 4.43
C ILE A 158 -16.22 -2.27 4.78
N GLY A 159 -15.12 -1.74 5.27
CA GLY A 159 -14.96 -0.29 5.44
C GLY A 159 -14.51 0.38 4.15
N ILE A 160 -14.87 1.65 3.99
CA ILE A 160 -14.44 2.47 2.87
C ILE A 160 -13.75 3.71 3.41
N ILE A 161 -12.52 3.91 2.96
CA ILE A 161 -11.73 5.11 3.23
C ILE A 161 -11.52 5.83 1.91
N THR A 162 -11.93 7.08 1.83
CA THR A 162 -11.69 7.91 0.64
C THR A 162 -10.45 8.75 0.79
N PHE A 163 -9.80 9.00 -0.33
CA PHE A 163 -8.69 9.94 -0.48
C PHE A 163 -9.13 11.11 -1.36
N ASP A 164 -9.15 12.30 -0.78
CA ASP A 164 -9.34 13.55 -1.52
C ASP A 164 -8.00 14.01 -2.08
N SER A 165 -7.86 13.99 -3.39
CA SER A 165 -6.62 14.36 -4.10
C SER A 165 -6.27 15.85 -3.96
N ASN A 166 -7.25 16.72 -3.69
CA ASN A 166 -7.04 18.16 -3.55
C ASN A 166 -6.51 18.51 -2.15
N SER A 167 -7.23 18.08 -1.12
CA SER A 167 -6.84 18.31 0.28
C SER A 167 -5.79 17.32 0.78
N LYS A 168 -5.55 16.22 0.03
CA LYS A 168 -4.67 15.10 0.39
C LYS A 168 -5.02 14.46 1.74
N ASN A 169 -6.29 14.46 2.08
CA ASN A 169 -6.82 13.91 3.32
C ASN A 169 -7.53 12.57 3.08
N PHE A 170 -7.47 11.73 4.12
CA PHE A 170 -8.22 10.48 4.17
C PHE A 170 -9.44 10.64 5.08
N LYS A 171 -10.56 10.03 4.69
CA LYS A 171 -11.80 10.05 5.46
C LYS A 171 -12.45 8.66 5.45
N ILE A 172 -12.80 8.16 6.63
CA ILE A 172 -13.65 6.96 6.73
C ILE A 172 -15.08 7.37 6.32
N VAL A 173 -15.57 6.82 5.23
CA VAL A 173 -16.94 7.02 4.75
C VAL A 173 -17.84 5.90 5.27
N GLN A 174 -17.33 4.68 5.30
CA GLN A 174 -18.00 3.51 5.84
C GLN A 174 -17.06 2.78 6.79
N ARG A 175 -17.54 2.47 8.01
CA ARG A 175 -16.78 1.65 8.95
C ARG A 175 -16.93 0.17 8.60
N ALA A 176 -15.84 -0.59 8.70
CA ALA A 176 -15.91 -2.04 8.56
C ALA A 176 -16.75 -2.66 9.71
N LYS A 177 -17.54 -3.68 9.40
CA LYS A 177 -18.13 -4.53 10.43
C LYS A 177 -17.08 -5.50 10.94
N ARG A 178 -16.95 -5.59 12.25
CA ARG A 178 -15.95 -6.46 12.87
C ARG A 178 -16.27 -7.93 12.68
N ASN A 179 -15.41 -8.66 12.01
CA ASN A 179 -15.44 -10.12 11.93
C ASN A 179 -14.87 -10.70 13.24
N LYS A 180 -15.65 -11.56 13.90
CA LYS A 180 -15.24 -12.26 15.13
C LYS A 180 -14.88 -13.72 14.87
N GLU A 181 -15.25 -14.25 13.72
CA GLU A 181 -15.03 -15.64 13.32
C GLU A 181 -13.84 -15.71 12.39
N LEU A 182 -12.65 -15.83 12.98
CA LEU A 182 -11.41 -16.00 12.22
C LEU A 182 -11.13 -17.50 12.03
N ASN A 183 -10.54 -17.86 10.89
CA ASN A 183 -10.16 -19.23 10.59
C ASN A 183 -8.76 -19.54 11.20
N PRO A 184 -8.68 -20.44 12.21
CA PRO A 184 -7.42 -20.72 12.89
C PRO A 184 -6.39 -21.40 11.98
N GLU A 185 -6.83 -22.25 11.05
CA GLU A 185 -5.93 -22.96 10.12
C GLU A 185 -5.23 -21.95 9.21
N THR A 186 -6.01 -21.03 8.62
CA THR A 186 -5.42 -19.94 7.79
C THR A 186 -4.52 -19.03 8.59
N LEU A 187 -4.81 -18.76 9.88
CA LEU A 187 -3.92 -18.01 10.77
C LEU A 187 -2.58 -18.72 10.96
N MET A 188 -2.60 -20.04 11.17
CA MET A 188 -1.38 -20.83 11.30
C MET A 188 -0.57 -20.88 9.99
N GLU A 189 -1.23 -20.89 8.84
CA GLU A 189 -0.57 -20.92 7.52
C GLU A 189 0.21 -19.64 7.20
N VAL A 190 -0.12 -18.50 7.82
CA VAL A 190 0.59 -17.23 7.58
C VAL A 190 1.82 -17.05 8.48
N LEU A 191 1.99 -17.87 9.50
CA LEU A 191 3.15 -17.84 10.40
C LEU A 191 4.37 -18.44 9.70
N HIS A 192 5.54 -17.83 9.94
CA HIS A 192 6.81 -18.45 9.59
C HIS A 192 7.15 -19.55 10.58
N THR A 193 7.95 -20.52 10.15
CA THR A 193 8.35 -21.67 10.97
C THR A 193 8.91 -21.26 12.33
N LYS A 194 9.70 -20.17 12.38
CA LYS A 194 10.26 -19.65 13.63
C LYS A 194 9.17 -19.15 14.58
N GLU A 195 8.21 -18.37 14.09
CA GLU A 195 7.09 -17.85 14.87
C GLU A 195 6.21 -18.98 15.39
N TYR A 196 5.98 -20.00 14.56
CA TYR A 196 5.26 -21.20 14.95
C TYR A 196 5.96 -21.94 16.10
N LEU A 197 7.29 -22.11 16.01
CA LEU A 197 8.07 -22.77 17.08
C LEU A 197 8.03 -21.96 18.37
N GLU A 198 8.18 -20.64 18.33
CA GLU A 198 8.09 -19.77 19.50
C GLU A 198 6.72 -19.93 20.20
N ILE A 199 5.62 -19.97 19.46
CA ILE A 199 4.29 -20.19 20.03
C ILE A 199 4.17 -21.58 20.67
N THR A 200 4.69 -22.63 19.99
CA THR A 200 4.60 -24.00 20.54
C THR A 200 5.45 -24.19 21.78
N GLU A 201 6.63 -23.59 21.87
CA GLU A 201 7.47 -23.60 23.05
C GLU A 201 6.76 -22.92 24.24
N GLU A 202 6.11 -21.77 24.03
CA GLU A 202 5.39 -21.03 25.08
C GLU A 202 4.20 -21.82 25.68
N TYR A 203 3.54 -22.68 24.90
CA TYR A 203 2.33 -23.38 25.32
C TYR A 203 2.51 -24.84 25.67
N TYR A 204 3.67 -25.45 25.41
CA TYR A 204 3.93 -26.86 25.62
C TYR A 204 5.12 -27.14 26.60
N GLU A 205 5.71 -26.09 27.18
CA GLU A 205 6.53 -26.20 28.40
C GLU A 205 5.65 -26.11 29.66
#